data_1a3c9f3f96062ef47966fa67cbc8f88a
#
_entry.id   1a3c9f3f96062ef47966fa67cbc8f88a
#
_cell.length_a   1.000
_cell.length_b   1.000
_cell.length_c   1.000
_cell.angle_alpha   90.00
_cell.angle_beta   90.00
_cell.angle_gamma   90.00
#
_symmetry.space_group_name_H-M   'P 1'
#
loop_
_entity.id
_entity.type
_entity.pdbx_description
1 polymer ?
#
loop_
_entity_poly.entity_id
_entity_poly.type
_entity_poly.pdbx_seq_one_letter_code
_entity_poly.pdbx_strand_id
1 'polypeptide(L)'
;MRTGRSFFHDYHDVLNQSVGNASLGLYEYLRDHTGYDTDLIWQNLLRTVQLSDLTKNLQLVRVLSQDNAQPIPQKFRVALVLHLYYMDILDQILRYARSMPEGCDVIITVGSEEKACIVKERCEGMPYNIDVRVIENRGRDVSALLVGAGKDVLNYDLVCFAHDKKVTQIKQLSVGDGFE
;
A
#
# COMPACT_ATOMS: atom_id res chain seq x y z
N MET A 1 -31.92 -21.72 6.77
CA MET A 1 -31.18 -20.44 6.64
C MET A 1 -29.87 -20.73 5.96
N ARG A 2 -29.64 -20.23 4.75
CA ARG A 2 -28.37 -20.45 4.07
C ARG A 2 -27.30 -19.62 4.78
N THR A 3 -26.13 -20.21 4.98
CA THR A 3 -24.99 -19.57 5.62
C THR A 3 -24.58 -18.29 4.87
N GLY A 4 -23.91 -17.35 5.53
CA GLY A 4 -23.48 -16.07 4.95
C GLY A 4 -22.77 -16.17 3.58
N ARG A 5 -22.31 -17.36 3.18
CA ARG A 5 -21.79 -17.66 1.85
C ARG A 5 -22.78 -17.40 0.71
N SER A 6 -24.08 -17.44 0.95
CA SER A 6 -25.06 -17.17 -0.10
C SER A 6 -25.25 -15.68 -0.37
N PHE A 7 -24.81 -14.83 0.53
CA PHE A 7 -24.88 -13.38 0.38
C PHE A 7 -23.61 -12.83 -0.29
N PHE A 8 -22.47 -13.42 0.07
CA PHE A 8 -21.17 -13.14 -0.53
C PHE A 8 -20.73 -14.43 -1.23
N HIS A 9 -20.74 -14.42 -2.53
CA HIS A 9 -20.44 -15.60 -3.33
C HIS A 9 -19.07 -16.25 -3.08
N ASP A 10 -18.77 -17.28 -3.82
CA ASP A 10 -17.56 -18.05 -3.71
C ASP A 10 -16.30 -17.15 -3.85
N TYR A 11 -15.23 -17.46 -3.12
CA TYR A 11 -13.99 -16.69 -3.11
C TYR A 11 -13.33 -16.59 -4.49
N HIS A 12 -13.63 -17.50 -5.42
CA HIS A 12 -13.20 -17.41 -6.82
C HIS A 12 -13.67 -16.13 -7.49
N ASP A 13 -14.85 -15.67 -7.15
CA ASP A 13 -15.42 -14.45 -7.68
C ASP A 13 -14.77 -13.20 -7.08
N VAL A 14 -14.22 -13.31 -5.89
CA VAL A 14 -13.45 -12.23 -5.25
C VAL A 14 -12.12 -12.01 -6.00
N LEU A 15 -11.47 -13.08 -6.46
CA LEU A 15 -10.27 -12.98 -7.28
C LEU A 15 -10.56 -12.29 -8.62
N ASN A 16 -11.76 -12.49 -9.16
CA ASN A 16 -12.21 -11.84 -10.38
C ASN A 16 -12.86 -10.47 -10.16
N GLN A 17 -12.97 -10.01 -8.92
CA GLN A 17 -13.59 -8.74 -8.51
C GLN A 17 -15.05 -8.55 -9.02
N SER A 18 -15.72 -9.64 -9.38
CA SER A 18 -16.98 -9.56 -10.14
C SER A 18 -18.23 -9.64 -9.25
N VAL A 19 -18.11 -10.14 -8.02
CA VAL A 19 -19.29 -10.48 -7.20
C VAL A 19 -19.54 -9.56 -6.05
N GLY A 20 -18.52 -8.88 -5.55
CA GLY A 20 -18.66 -7.93 -4.46
C GLY A 20 -19.65 -6.80 -4.76
N ASN A 21 -19.70 -6.32 -5.99
CA ASN A 21 -20.62 -5.26 -6.39
C ASN A 21 -22.08 -5.71 -6.39
N ALA A 22 -22.39 -6.93 -6.78
CA ALA A 22 -23.74 -7.43 -6.76
C ALA A 22 -24.26 -7.62 -5.31
N SER A 23 -23.40 -8.12 -4.42
CA SER A 23 -23.74 -8.28 -3.00
C SER A 23 -23.90 -6.94 -2.29
N LEU A 24 -23.05 -5.98 -2.61
CA LEU A 24 -23.12 -4.61 -2.11
C LEU A 24 -24.41 -3.94 -2.58
N GLY A 25 -24.74 -4.01 -3.86
CA GLY A 25 -25.94 -3.44 -4.42
C GLY A 25 -27.22 -4.04 -3.81
N LEU A 26 -27.24 -5.35 -3.52
CA LEU A 26 -28.35 -5.98 -2.81
C LEU A 26 -28.45 -5.49 -1.37
N TYR A 27 -27.30 -5.37 -0.68
CA TYR A 27 -27.27 -4.84 0.69
C TYR A 27 -27.80 -3.40 0.77
N GLU A 28 -27.32 -2.53 -0.14
CA GLU A 28 -27.76 -1.14 -0.23
C GLU A 28 -29.25 -1.05 -0.56
N TYR A 29 -29.76 -1.87 -1.47
CA TYR A 29 -31.18 -1.95 -1.78
C TYR A 29 -32.00 -2.33 -0.55
N LEU A 30 -31.58 -3.35 0.20
CA LEU A 30 -32.26 -3.77 1.44
C LEU A 30 -32.27 -2.65 2.47
N ARG A 31 -31.15 -1.97 2.64
CA ARG A 31 -31.00 -0.87 3.61
C ARG A 31 -31.86 0.34 3.25
N ASP A 32 -31.85 0.74 1.98
CA ASP A 32 -32.35 2.04 1.57
C ASP A 32 -33.78 1.99 1.04
N HIS A 33 -34.25 0.82 0.57
CA HIS A 33 -35.53 0.68 -0.13
C HIS A 33 -36.50 -0.32 0.52
N THR A 34 -36.12 -0.92 1.63
CA THR A 34 -36.99 -1.88 2.32
C THR A 34 -37.01 -1.61 3.82
N GLY A 35 -37.97 -2.19 4.53
CA GLY A 35 -37.99 -2.17 6.00
C GLY A 35 -37.14 -3.29 6.62
N TYR A 36 -36.22 -3.91 5.87
CA TYR A 36 -35.41 -5.00 6.39
C TYR A 36 -34.30 -4.44 7.32
N ASP A 37 -34.21 -5.05 8.53
CA ASP A 37 -33.15 -4.71 9.47
C ASP A 37 -31.80 -5.33 9.01
N THR A 38 -30.97 -4.52 8.36
CA THR A 38 -29.68 -4.96 7.87
C THR A 38 -28.66 -5.26 8.95
N ASP A 39 -28.87 -4.80 10.20
CA ASP A 39 -27.98 -5.11 11.32
C ASP A 39 -28.03 -6.60 11.68
N LEU A 40 -29.15 -7.26 11.41
CA LEU A 40 -29.25 -8.72 11.56
C LEU A 40 -28.29 -9.48 10.63
N ILE A 41 -28.01 -8.95 9.45
CA ILE A 41 -27.01 -9.53 8.54
C ILE A 41 -25.63 -9.45 9.18
N TRP A 42 -25.25 -8.28 9.69
CA TRP A 42 -23.96 -8.07 10.34
C TRP A 42 -23.79 -8.88 11.60
N GLN A 43 -24.80 -8.92 12.47
CA GLN A 43 -24.78 -9.75 13.67
C GLN A 43 -24.55 -11.22 13.34
N ASN A 44 -25.18 -11.72 12.28
CA ASN A 44 -25.01 -13.10 11.85
C ASN A 44 -23.61 -13.34 11.24
N LEU A 45 -23.15 -12.45 10.36
CA LEU A 45 -21.85 -12.55 9.71
C LEU A 45 -20.70 -12.52 10.71
N LEU A 46 -20.69 -11.55 11.63
CA LEU A 46 -19.64 -11.41 12.64
C LEU A 46 -19.56 -12.60 13.60
N ARG A 47 -20.67 -13.30 13.80
CA ARG A 47 -20.74 -14.50 14.65
C ARG A 47 -20.35 -15.79 13.94
N THR A 48 -20.59 -15.90 12.63
CA THR A 48 -20.54 -17.18 11.91
C THR A 48 -19.49 -17.26 10.83
N VAL A 49 -18.94 -16.13 10.36
CA VAL A 49 -17.97 -16.06 9.27
C VAL A 49 -16.59 -15.70 9.80
N GLN A 50 -15.56 -16.32 9.26
CA GLN A 50 -14.19 -15.95 9.61
C GLN A 50 -13.88 -14.53 9.11
N LEU A 51 -13.16 -13.75 9.92
CA LEU A 51 -12.84 -12.36 9.60
C LEU A 51 -12.08 -12.22 8.27
N SER A 52 -11.20 -13.17 7.96
CA SER A 52 -10.47 -13.20 6.68
C SER A 52 -11.40 -13.33 5.48
N ASP A 53 -12.42 -14.17 5.59
CA ASP A 53 -13.39 -14.38 4.51
C ASP A 53 -14.31 -13.16 4.37
N LEU A 54 -14.71 -12.58 5.50
CA LEU A 54 -15.51 -11.36 5.51
C LEU A 54 -14.76 -10.20 4.82
N THR A 55 -13.50 -10.01 5.18
CA THR A 55 -12.63 -8.96 4.61
C THR A 55 -12.48 -9.09 3.10
N LYS A 56 -12.28 -10.31 2.61
CA LYS A 56 -12.16 -10.59 1.17
C LYS A 56 -13.49 -10.34 0.45
N ASN A 57 -14.57 -10.87 0.98
CA ASN A 57 -15.89 -10.79 0.32
C ASN A 57 -16.48 -9.37 0.33
N LEU A 58 -16.11 -8.55 1.29
CA LEU A 58 -16.47 -7.12 1.31
C LEU A 58 -15.54 -6.26 0.46
N GLN A 59 -14.60 -6.86 -0.25
CA GLN A 59 -13.59 -6.13 -1.03
C GLN A 59 -12.78 -5.11 -0.22
N LEU A 60 -12.58 -5.37 1.06
CA LEU A 60 -11.69 -4.57 1.90
C LEU A 60 -10.21 -4.84 1.57
N VAL A 61 -9.94 -5.87 0.75
CA VAL A 61 -8.64 -6.17 0.18
C VAL A 61 -8.69 -5.92 -1.32
N ARG A 62 -7.88 -5.00 -1.80
CA ARG A 62 -7.70 -4.74 -3.22
C ARG A 62 -6.38 -5.32 -3.68
N VAL A 63 -6.43 -6.22 -4.63
CA VAL A 63 -5.23 -6.72 -5.31
C VAL A 63 -4.81 -5.67 -6.35
N LEU A 64 -3.62 -5.13 -6.16
CA LEU A 64 -3.02 -4.22 -7.13
C LEU A 64 -2.35 -5.05 -8.22
N SER A 65 -2.83 -4.95 -9.44
CA SER A 65 -2.22 -5.57 -10.62
C SER A 65 -1.92 -4.51 -11.66
N GLN A 66 -1.00 -4.79 -12.58
CA GLN A 66 -0.69 -3.89 -13.69
C GLN A 66 -1.90 -3.66 -14.59
N ASP A 67 -2.74 -4.68 -14.76
CA ASP A 67 -3.95 -4.62 -15.61
C ASP A 67 -5.00 -3.64 -15.06
N ASN A 68 -4.96 -3.38 -13.76
CA ASN A 68 -5.88 -2.46 -13.08
C ASN A 68 -5.26 -1.10 -12.80
N ALA A 69 -4.03 -0.84 -13.29
CA ALA A 69 -3.39 0.44 -13.12
C ALA A 69 -4.16 1.51 -13.90
N GLN A 70 -4.68 2.49 -13.18
CA GLN A 70 -5.27 3.69 -13.77
C GLN A 70 -4.22 4.80 -13.75
N PRO A 71 -4.03 5.52 -14.86
CA PRO A 71 -3.13 6.66 -14.86
C PRO A 71 -3.59 7.68 -13.82
N ILE A 72 -2.67 8.16 -13.01
CA ILE A 72 -2.94 9.24 -12.07
C ILE A 72 -3.20 10.52 -12.86
N PRO A 73 -4.32 11.22 -12.63
CA PRO A 73 -4.55 12.49 -13.29
C PRO A 73 -3.38 13.46 -13.04
N GLN A 74 -2.87 14.10 -14.08
CA GLN A 74 -1.72 15.02 -13.99
C GLN A 74 -1.87 16.16 -12.99
N LYS A 75 -3.10 16.46 -12.60
CA LYS A 75 -3.39 17.50 -11.60
C LYS A 75 -2.98 17.15 -10.17
N PHE A 76 -2.70 15.88 -9.87
CA PHE A 76 -2.27 15.50 -8.52
C PHE A 76 -0.77 15.68 -8.36
N ARG A 77 -0.39 16.31 -7.25
CA ARG A 77 1.00 16.33 -6.79
C ARG A 77 1.26 15.06 -6.00
N VAL A 78 2.22 14.27 -6.47
CA VAL A 78 2.53 12.95 -5.92
C VAL A 78 3.93 12.97 -5.34
N ALA A 79 4.10 12.41 -4.16
CA ALA A 79 5.41 12.20 -3.57
C ALA A 79 5.63 10.73 -3.16
N LEU A 80 6.88 10.29 -3.28
CA LEU A 80 7.39 9.09 -2.63
C LEU A 80 8.31 9.52 -1.48
N VAL A 81 8.01 9.10 -0.27
CA VAL A 81 8.93 9.18 0.87
C VAL A 81 9.56 7.80 1.06
N LEU A 82 10.88 7.72 0.91
CA LEU A 82 11.63 6.46 0.93
C LEU A 82 12.69 6.51 2.02
N HIS A 83 12.62 5.59 2.99
CA HIS A 83 13.65 5.45 4.02
C HIS A 83 14.59 4.30 3.68
N LEU A 84 15.91 4.59 3.59
CA LEU A 84 16.94 3.64 3.23
C LEU A 84 17.95 3.46 4.36
N TYR A 85 18.04 2.23 4.84
CA TYR A 85 19.01 1.82 5.84
C TYR A 85 20.08 0.87 5.26
N TYR A 86 19.67 -0.06 4.39
CA TYR A 86 20.50 -1.11 3.81
C TYR A 86 20.94 -0.75 2.41
N MET A 87 22.23 -0.45 2.21
CA MET A 87 22.75 -0.06 0.88
C MET A 87 22.96 -1.23 -0.07
N ASP A 88 23.04 -2.46 0.45
CA ASP A 88 23.20 -3.67 -0.36
C ASP A 88 21.95 -4.08 -1.18
N ILE A 89 20.80 -3.53 -0.83
CA ILE A 89 19.54 -3.74 -1.57
C ILE A 89 19.04 -2.46 -2.26
N LEU A 90 19.90 -1.43 -2.33
CA LEU A 90 19.55 -0.13 -2.88
C LEU A 90 18.99 -0.23 -4.31
N ASP A 91 19.68 -0.97 -5.19
CA ASP A 91 19.28 -1.10 -6.59
C ASP A 91 17.91 -1.78 -6.75
N GLN A 92 17.60 -2.74 -5.89
CA GLN A 92 16.29 -3.38 -5.84
C GLN A 92 15.20 -2.37 -5.44
N ILE A 93 15.45 -1.59 -4.39
CA ILE A 93 14.50 -0.58 -3.91
C ILE A 93 14.29 0.52 -4.95
N LEU A 94 15.35 1.00 -5.60
CA LEU A 94 15.23 2.00 -6.67
C LEU A 94 14.47 1.47 -7.89
N ARG A 95 14.56 0.16 -8.17
CA ARG A 95 13.73 -0.47 -9.22
C ARG A 95 12.24 -0.35 -8.89
N TYR A 96 11.83 -0.56 -7.62
CA TYR A 96 10.44 -0.36 -7.21
C TYR A 96 10.04 1.13 -7.26
N ALA A 97 10.94 2.03 -6.87
CA ALA A 97 10.67 3.46 -6.97
C ALA A 97 10.38 3.92 -8.40
N ARG A 98 10.90 3.24 -9.42
CA ARG A 98 10.61 3.52 -10.84
C ARG A 98 9.17 3.23 -11.26
N SER A 99 8.36 2.58 -10.42
CA SER A 99 6.93 2.41 -10.68
C SER A 99 6.09 3.65 -10.33
N MET A 100 6.71 4.67 -9.73
CA MET A 100 6.04 5.93 -9.44
C MET A 100 5.74 6.71 -10.73
N PRO A 101 4.70 7.54 -10.75
CA PRO A 101 4.41 8.38 -11.90
C PRO A 101 5.58 9.30 -12.26
N GLU A 102 5.78 9.54 -13.55
CA GLU A 102 6.78 10.52 -14.01
C GLU A 102 6.52 11.90 -13.41
N GLY A 103 7.60 12.59 -13.02
CA GLY A 103 7.51 13.92 -12.42
C GLY A 103 7.06 13.93 -10.96
N CYS A 104 6.94 12.78 -10.30
CA CYS A 104 6.72 12.77 -8.86
C CYS A 104 7.97 13.25 -8.10
N ASP A 105 7.76 13.85 -6.94
CA ASP A 105 8.84 14.19 -6.03
C ASP A 105 9.23 12.98 -5.18
N VAL A 106 10.54 12.74 -5.01
CA VAL A 106 11.05 11.62 -4.24
C VAL A 106 11.91 12.15 -3.10
N ILE A 107 11.44 12.02 -1.87
CA ILE A 107 12.18 12.39 -0.66
C ILE A 107 12.81 11.12 -0.10
N ILE A 108 14.14 11.03 -0.16
CA ILE A 108 14.88 9.87 0.34
C ILE A 108 15.57 10.25 1.64
N THR A 109 15.36 9.47 2.68
CA THR A 109 16.01 9.66 3.97
C THR A 109 17.03 8.55 4.24
N VAL A 110 18.21 8.92 4.70
CA VAL A 110 19.33 8.03 5.04
C VAL A 110 19.95 8.43 6.37
N GLY A 111 20.74 7.53 6.98
CA GLY A 111 21.33 7.75 8.29
C GLY A 111 22.71 8.39 8.30
N SER A 112 23.34 8.68 7.14
CA SER A 112 24.67 9.31 7.07
C SER A 112 24.91 10.01 5.75
N GLU A 113 25.84 10.95 5.72
CA GLU A 113 26.27 11.66 4.51
C GLU A 113 26.89 10.72 3.48
N GLU A 114 27.64 9.71 3.93
CA GLU A 114 28.22 8.70 3.06
C GLU A 114 27.13 7.97 2.26
N LYS A 115 26.07 7.51 2.94
CA LYS A 115 24.90 6.89 2.30
C LYS A 115 24.20 7.86 1.36
N ALA A 116 24.09 9.13 1.75
CA ALA A 116 23.48 10.15 0.91
C ALA A 116 24.23 10.34 -0.42
N CYS A 117 25.57 10.33 -0.40
CA CYS A 117 26.37 10.39 -1.62
C CYS A 117 26.12 9.20 -2.53
N ILE A 118 26.12 7.97 -1.98
CA ILE A 118 25.86 6.74 -2.74
C ILE A 118 24.46 6.80 -3.38
N VAL A 119 23.45 7.21 -2.62
CA VAL A 119 22.07 7.29 -3.11
C VAL A 119 21.94 8.33 -4.21
N LYS A 120 22.54 9.52 -4.05
CA LYS A 120 22.53 10.58 -5.08
C LYS A 120 23.14 10.09 -6.40
N GLU A 121 24.29 9.44 -6.34
CA GLU A 121 24.94 8.86 -7.51
C GLU A 121 24.05 7.84 -8.22
N ARG A 122 23.42 6.93 -7.45
CA ARG A 122 22.56 5.89 -8.01
C ARG A 122 21.22 6.40 -8.56
N CYS A 123 20.81 7.56 -8.11
CA CYS A 123 19.59 8.22 -8.58
C CYS A 123 19.79 9.09 -9.80
N GLU A 124 21.03 9.30 -10.26
CA GLU A 124 21.32 10.07 -11.47
C GLU A 124 20.58 9.51 -12.68
N GLY A 125 19.94 10.39 -13.43
CA GLY A 125 19.18 10.02 -14.62
C GLY A 125 17.79 9.42 -14.36
N MET A 126 17.32 9.35 -13.12
CA MET A 126 15.92 9.01 -12.83
C MET A 126 14.99 10.18 -13.20
N PRO A 127 13.78 9.91 -13.76
CA PRO A 127 12.85 10.95 -14.21
C PRO A 127 12.03 11.57 -13.04
N TYR A 128 12.68 11.79 -11.91
CA TYR A 128 12.07 12.28 -10.68
C TYR A 128 12.82 13.47 -10.11
N ASN A 129 12.11 14.28 -9.36
CA ASN A 129 12.72 15.33 -8.57
C ASN A 129 13.12 14.75 -7.20
N ILE A 130 14.42 14.48 -7.01
CA ILE A 130 14.94 13.70 -5.89
C ILE A 130 15.60 14.60 -4.86
N ASP A 131 15.13 14.51 -3.61
CA ASP A 131 15.68 15.17 -2.44
C ASP A 131 16.20 14.12 -1.44
N VAL A 132 17.52 14.07 -1.23
CA VAL A 132 18.16 13.13 -0.32
C VAL A 132 18.52 13.83 0.99
N ARG A 133 17.96 13.38 2.08
CA ARG A 133 18.10 13.96 3.42
C ARG A 133 18.79 13.02 4.40
N VAL A 134 19.72 13.55 5.17
CA VAL A 134 20.34 12.82 6.27
C VAL A 134 19.56 13.09 7.55
N ILE A 135 19.14 12.04 8.22
CA ILE A 135 18.43 12.11 9.50
C ILE A 135 19.09 11.19 10.51
N GLU A 136 19.00 11.54 11.80
CA GLU A 136 19.42 10.64 12.86
C GLU A 136 18.53 9.37 12.84
N ASN A 137 19.16 8.20 13.00
CA ASN A 137 18.45 6.92 13.07
C ASN A 137 17.80 6.72 14.45
N ARG A 138 16.86 7.61 14.79
CA ARG A 138 16.02 7.53 15.99
C ARG A 138 14.56 7.42 15.57
N GLY A 139 13.86 6.35 16.01
CA GLY A 139 12.46 6.12 15.68
C GLY A 139 12.24 5.38 14.35
N ARG A 140 13.32 4.84 13.77
CA ARG A 140 13.27 3.99 12.57
C ARG A 140 12.57 4.68 11.39
N ASP A 141 11.79 3.90 10.62
CA ASP A 141 10.99 4.31 9.49
C ASP A 141 9.95 5.39 9.83
N VAL A 142 9.34 5.35 11.02
CA VAL A 142 8.37 6.36 11.45
C VAL A 142 9.00 7.75 11.54
N SER A 143 10.24 7.86 12.03
CA SER A 143 10.94 9.13 12.07
C SER A 143 11.29 9.65 10.67
N ALA A 144 11.52 8.76 9.73
CA ALA A 144 11.77 9.13 8.34
C ALA A 144 10.59 9.89 7.72
N LEU A 145 9.38 9.43 7.98
CA LEU A 145 8.15 10.10 7.53
C LEU A 145 7.88 11.39 8.31
N LEU A 146 7.85 11.30 9.65
CA LEU A 146 7.36 12.41 10.49
C LEU A 146 8.39 13.52 10.70
N VAL A 147 9.69 13.19 10.71
CA VAL A 147 10.78 14.14 10.91
C VAL A 147 11.51 14.40 9.59
N GLY A 148 11.91 13.36 8.89
CA GLY A 148 12.68 13.47 7.65
C GLY A 148 11.92 14.14 6.52
N ALA A 149 10.71 13.70 6.21
CA ALA A 149 9.82 14.36 5.27
C ALA A 149 9.02 15.49 5.94
N GLY A 150 8.62 15.28 7.20
CA GLY A 150 8.03 16.32 8.03
C GLY A 150 6.78 16.96 7.42
N LYS A 151 6.74 18.29 7.45
CA LYS A 151 5.62 19.08 6.92
C LYS A 151 5.54 19.09 5.40
N ASP A 152 6.61 18.68 4.70
CA ASP A 152 6.63 18.72 3.24
C ASP A 152 5.59 17.78 2.63
N VAL A 153 5.28 16.66 3.32
CA VAL A 153 4.23 15.74 2.88
C VAL A 153 2.84 16.40 2.76
N LEU A 154 2.60 17.47 3.51
CA LEU A 154 1.34 18.21 3.44
C LEU A 154 1.17 19.01 2.16
N ASN A 155 2.22 19.15 1.36
CA ASN A 155 2.19 19.83 0.07
C ASN A 155 1.71 18.94 -1.07
N TYR A 156 1.48 17.64 -0.82
CA TYR A 156 1.13 16.66 -1.83
C TYR A 156 -0.29 16.15 -1.66
N ASP A 157 -0.92 15.83 -2.77
CA ASP A 157 -2.27 15.26 -2.78
C ASP A 157 -2.24 13.73 -2.49
N LEU A 158 -1.14 13.09 -2.92
CA LEU A 158 -0.88 11.66 -2.71
C LEU A 158 0.55 11.47 -2.23
N VAL A 159 0.71 10.70 -1.16
CA VAL A 159 2.03 10.33 -0.62
C VAL A 159 2.14 8.82 -0.51
N CYS A 160 3.14 8.26 -1.18
CA CYS A 160 3.57 6.89 -0.96
C CYS A 160 4.70 6.89 0.07
N PHE A 161 4.57 6.09 1.11
CA PHE A 161 5.66 5.88 2.07
C PHE A 161 6.18 4.45 1.97
N ALA A 162 7.47 4.31 1.77
CA ALA A 162 8.14 3.01 1.71
C ALA A 162 9.46 3.03 2.49
N HIS A 163 9.88 1.86 2.94
CA HIS A 163 11.18 1.68 3.59
C HIS A 163 11.76 0.33 3.23
N ASP A 164 13.08 0.22 3.29
CA ASP A 164 13.75 -1.05 3.14
C ASP A 164 13.58 -1.93 4.39
N LYS A 165 13.59 -3.24 4.18
CA LYS A 165 13.50 -4.20 5.27
C LYS A 165 14.34 -5.43 4.96
N LYS A 166 15.21 -5.79 5.90
CA LYS A 166 16.02 -7.01 5.83
C LYS A 166 15.88 -7.78 7.14
N VAL A 167 15.48 -9.03 7.06
CA VAL A 167 15.36 -9.90 8.24
C VAL A 167 16.69 -10.64 8.42
N THR A 168 17.54 -10.16 9.29
CA THR A 168 18.86 -10.74 9.57
C THR A 168 18.81 -11.92 10.57
N GLN A 169 17.69 -12.09 11.28
CA GLN A 169 17.57 -13.05 12.39
C GLN A 169 16.97 -14.42 11.99
N ILE A 170 16.38 -14.53 10.82
CA ILE A 170 15.79 -15.79 10.34
C ILE A 170 16.59 -16.22 9.11
N LYS A 171 17.49 -17.17 9.30
CA LYS A 171 18.34 -17.72 8.21
C LYS A 171 17.58 -18.52 7.14
N GLN A 172 16.27 -18.70 7.24
CA GLN A 172 15.52 -19.61 6.36
C GLN A 172 14.32 -19.02 5.62
N LEU A 173 13.93 -17.77 5.91
CA LEU A 173 12.85 -17.10 5.17
C LEU A 173 13.09 -15.59 5.24
N SER A 174 13.72 -15.03 4.23
CA SER A 174 13.64 -13.59 4.03
C SER A 174 12.22 -13.30 3.51
N VAL A 175 11.46 -12.51 4.26
CA VAL A 175 10.11 -12.08 3.85
C VAL A 175 10.17 -11.26 2.55
N GLY A 176 11.38 -10.89 2.10
CA GLY A 176 11.63 -10.19 0.83
C GLY A 176 11.78 -11.09 -0.40
N ASP A 177 12.17 -12.35 -0.21
CA ASP A 177 12.41 -13.28 -1.34
C ASP A 177 11.14 -14.01 -1.79
N GLY A 178 10.01 -13.75 -1.16
CA GLY A 178 8.72 -14.37 -1.48
C GLY A 178 7.79 -13.51 -2.35
N PHE A 179 8.26 -12.37 -2.85
CA PHE A 179 7.51 -11.47 -3.73
C PHE A 179 8.27 -11.25 -5.05
N GLU A 180 8.65 -12.33 -5.73
CA GLU A 180 8.97 -12.29 -7.15
C GLU A 180 7.74 -12.58 -8.01
#